data_095d1199cc9bbe2a1d73d9494bdaf43d
#
_entry.id   095d1199cc9bbe2a1d73d9494bdaf43d
#
_cell.length_a   1.000
_cell.length_b   1.000
_cell.length_c   1.000
_cell.angle_alpha   90.00
_cell.angle_beta   90.00
_cell.angle_gamma   90.00
#
_symmetry.space_group_name_H-M   'P 1'
#
loop_
_entity.id
_entity.type
_entity.pdbx_description
1 polymer ?
#
loop_
_entity_poly.entity_id
_entity_poly.type
_entity_poly.pdbx_seq_one_letter_code
_entity_poly.pdbx_strand_id
1 'polypeptide(L)'
;MMKISTLLYTIKQGFANIFRNKWYSLASIATISACLFLFGLFYSIVANFQNILKTAEEGVSVTVFFHSEWDGCESHTEGQIPSEQQIEEIGQEIAKRAEVSDVQFKSADEAWATFGPDYFGEDYAEGFPENPLAGEDSYEIFLSDVSMQDALVTWLQSIPQVRKVNYSEMTANT
;
A
#
# COMPACT_ATOMS: atom_id res chain seq x y z
N MET A 1 -42.17 -0.38 41.70
CA MET A 1 -41.34 -1.56 41.42
C MET A 1 -42.16 -2.58 40.63
N MET A 2 -41.87 -2.81 39.37
CA MET A 2 -42.53 -3.87 38.60
C MET A 2 -42.10 -5.25 39.15
N LYS A 3 -43.11 -6.11 39.47
CA LYS A 3 -42.82 -7.46 39.96
C LYS A 3 -42.20 -8.29 38.82
N ILE A 4 -41.16 -9.06 39.11
CA ILE A 4 -40.47 -9.94 38.15
C ILE A 4 -41.46 -10.87 37.42
N SER A 5 -42.54 -11.31 38.11
CA SER A 5 -43.60 -12.09 37.52
C SER A 5 -44.38 -11.38 36.40
N THR A 6 -44.52 -10.04 36.49
CA THR A 6 -45.17 -9.23 35.45
C THR A 6 -44.29 -9.11 34.23
N LEU A 7 -42.99 -8.96 34.43
CA LEU A 7 -42.00 -8.91 33.34
C LEU A 7 -41.97 -10.23 32.54
N LEU A 8 -41.89 -11.37 33.24
CA LEU A 8 -41.93 -12.70 32.63
C LEU A 8 -43.22 -12.97 31.86
N TYR A 9 -44.35 -12.54 32.41
CA TYR A 9 -45.65 -12.65 31.74
C TYR A 9 -45.69 -11.83 30.46
N THR A 10 -45.23 -10.58 30.51
CA THR A 10 -45.19 -9.69 29.33
C THR A 10 -44.30 -10.24 28.22
N ILE A 11 -43.15 -10.78 28.58
CA ILE A 11 -42.20 -11.42 27.61
C ILE A 11 -42.90 -12.63 26.96
N LYS A 12 -43.49 -13.52 27.76
CA LYS A 12 -44.20 -14.71 27.25
C LYS A 12 -45.35 -14.32 26.31
N GLN A 13 -46.12 -13.28 26.67
CA GLN A 13 -47.22 -12.79 25.86
C GLN A 13 -46.71 -12.13 24.55
N GLY A 14 -45.56 -11.45 24.59
CA GLY A 14 -44.89 -10.90 23.42
C GLY A 14 -44.50 -12.00 22.42
N PHE A 15 -43.88 -13.08 22.88
CA PHE A 15 -43.55 -14.24 22.04
C PHE A 15 -44.79 -14.91 21.46
N ALA A 16 -45.84 -15.11 22.25
CA ALA A 16 -47.10 -15.71 21.76
C ALA A 16 -47.76 -14.86 20.66
N ASN A 17 -47.68 -13.52 20.75
CA ASN A 17 -48.20 -12.61 19.74
C ASN A 17 -47.40 -12.64 18.43
N ILE A 18 -46.08 -12.85 18.49
CA ILE A 18 -45.22 -13.03 17.31
C ILE A 18 -45.71 -14.24 16.50
N PHE A 19 -45.94 -15.36 17.13
CA PHE A 19 -46.42 -16.57 16.44
C PHE A 19 -47.85 -16.45 15.93
N ARG A 20 -48.71 -15.70 16.64
CA ARG A 20 -50.09 -15.47 16.20
C ARG A 20 -50.18 -14.54 15.00
N ASN A 21 -49.28 -13.55 14.88
CA ASN A 21 -49.21 -12.62 13.76
C ASN A 21 -47.94 -12.83 12.89
N LYS A 22 -47.67 -14.06 12.54
CA LYS A 22 -46.43 -14.50 11.88
C LYS A 22 -46.07 -13.71 10.63
N TRP A 23 -47.02 -13.34 9.81
CA TRP A 23 -46.78 -12.60 8.56
C TRP A 23 -46.30 -11.17 8.83
N TYR A 24 -46.89 -10.46 9.78
CA TYR A 24 -46.45 -9.11 10.15
C TYR A 24 -45.11 -9.13 10.88
N SER A 25 -44.92 -10.12 11.76
CA SER A 25 -43.64 -10.29 12.45
C SER A 25 -42.51 -10.65 11.47
N LEU A 26 -42.77 -11.52 10.51
CA LEU A 26 -41.80 -11.88 9.47
C LEU A 26 -41.43 -10.67 8.61
N ALA A 27 -42.43 -9.88 8.19
CA ALA A 27 -42.19 -8.66 7.42
C ALA A 27 -41.31 -7.64 8.19
N SER A 28 -41.61 -7.44 9.48
CA SER A 28 -40.83 -6.55 10.34
C SER A 28 -39.39 -7.04 10.52
N ILE A 29 -39.19 -8.33 10.76
CA ILE A 29 -37.85 -8.94 10.88
C ILE A 29 -37.09 -8.80 9.57
N ALA A 30 -37.73 -9.10 8.43
CA ALA A 30 -37.11 -8.98 7.12
C ALA A 30 -36.67 -7.53 6.84
N THR A 31 -37.51 -6.55 7.15
CA THR A 31 -37.17 -5.14 6.96
C THR A 31 -36.00 -4.71 7.83
N ILE A 32 -36.00 -5.06 9.12
CA ILE A 32 -34.88 -4.73 10.03
C ILE A 32 -33.61 -5.42 9.59
N SER A 33 -33.70 -6.69 9.20
CA SER A 33 -32.54 -7.44 8.71
C SER A 33 -31.96 -6.82 7.43
N ALA A 34 -32.81 -6.40 6.49
CA ALA A 34 -32.39 -5.71 5.28
C ALA A 34 -31.71 -4.36 5.60
N CYS A 35 -32.26 -3.58 6.52
CA CYS A 35 -31.65 -2.33 6.95
C CYS A 35 -30.27 -2.55 7.59
N LEU A 36 -30.16 -3.53 8.51
CA LEU A 36 -28.88 -3.85 9.14
C LEU A 36 -27.86 -4.38 8.14
N PHE A 37 -28.30 -5.19 7.18
CA PHE A 37 -27.44 -5.68 6.10
C PHE A 37 -26.90 -4.52 5.23
N LEU A 38 -27.78 -3.61 4.82
CA LEU A 38 -27.38 -2.42 4.06
C LEU A 38 -26.43 -1.52 4.87
N PHE A 39 -26.68 -1.34 6.15
CA PHE A 39 -25.79 -0.58 7.03
C PHE A 39 -24.42 -1.24 7.16
N GLY A 40 -24.36 -2.56 7.29
CA GLY A 40 -23.12 -3.34 7.33
C GLY A 40 -22.34 -3.27 6.01
N LEU A 41 -23.04 -3.36 4.87
CA LEU A 41 -22.44 -3.16 3.55
C LEU A 41 -21.85 -1.76 3.40
N PHE A 42 -22.62 -0.74 3.77
CA PHE A 42 -22.17 0.64 3.67
C PHE A 42 -20.93 0.91 4.54
N TYR A 43 -20.95 0.40 5.77
CA TYR A 43 -19.78 0.49 6.66
C TYR A 43 -18.57 -0.24 6.09
N SER A 44 -18.77 -1.45 5.54
CA SER A 44 -17.70 -2.21 4.91
C SER A 44 -17.09 -1.47 3.70
N ILE A 45 -17.93 -0.88 2.84
CA ILE A 45 -17.46 -0.10 1.69
C ILE A 45 -16.65 1.12 2.16
N VAL A 46 -17.15 1.88 3.13
CA VAL A 46 -16.45 3.07 3.65
C VAL A 46 -15.11 2.70 4.28
N ALA A 47 -15.07 1.63 5.10
CA ALA A 47 -13.84 1.17 5.72
C ALA A 47 -12.79 0.68 4.69
N ASN A 48 -13.24 -0.06 3.68
CA ASN A 48 -12.36 -0.51 2.60
C ASN A 48 -11.89 0.65 1.71
N PHE A 49 -12.76 1.64 1.46
CA PHE A 49 -12.40 2.81 0.66
C PHE A 49 -11.31 3.65 1.34
N GLN A 50 -11.36 3.81 2.65
CA GLN A 50 -10.30 4.48 3.40
C GLN A 50 -8.97 3.72 3.31
N ASN A 51 -9.00 2.39 3.38
CA ASN A 51 -7.80 1.58 3.18
C ASN A 51 -7.25 1.67 1.75
N ILE A 52 -8.14 1.67 0.74
CA ILE A 52 -7.75 1.83 -0.67
C ILE A 52 -7.14 3.22 -0.90
N LEU A 53 -7.73 4.28 -0.35
CA LEU A 53 -7.16 5.64 -0.43
C LEU A 53 -5.79 5.70 0.23
N LYS A 54 -5.65 5.14 1.43
CA LYS A 54 -4.37 5.10 2.13
C LYS A 54 -3.32 4.34 1.32
N THR A 55 -3.66 3.16 0.78
CA THR A 55 -2.78 2.38 -0.09
C THR A 55 -2.48 3.10 -1.42
N ALA A 56 -3.42 3.87 -1.95
CA ALA A 56 -3.21 4.67 -3.16
C ALA A 56 -2.34 5.91 -2.89
N GLU A 57 -2.49 6.54 -1.73
CA GLU A 57 -1.62 7.63 -1.28
C GLU A 57 -0.20 7.11 -0.95
N GLU A 58 -0.11 5.95 -0.32
CA GLU A 58 1.16 5.23 -0.08
C GLU A 58 1.74 4.62 -1.38
N GLY A 59 0.93 4.40 -2.41
CA GLY A 59 1.31 3.76 -3.68
C GLY A 59 1.87 4.71 -4.73
N VAL A 60 1.94 6.02 -4.47
CA VAL A 60 2.71 6.96 -5.30
C VAL A 60 4.13 6.95 -4.79
N SER A 61 4.87 5.92 -5.18
CA SER A 61 6.28 5.80 -4.87
C SER A 61 7.12 6.28 -6.04
N VAL A 62 8.19 6.95 -5.70
CA VAL A 62 9.29 7.26 -6.63
C VAL A 62 10.42 6.30 -6.29
N THR A 63 10.80 5.45 -7.25
CA THR A 63 11.91 4.53 -7.06
C THR A 63 13.16 5.10 -7.71
N VAL A 64 14.24 5.21 -6.96
CA VAL A 64 15.54 5.67 -7.44
C VAL A 64 16.52 4.51 -7.47
N PHE A 65 17.19 4.32 -8.61
CA PHE A 65 18.24 3.33 -8.83
C PHE A 65 19.59 4.03 -8.96
N PHE A 66 20.61 3.41 -8.40
CA PHE A 66 21.96 3.93 -8.43
C PHE A 66 22.79 3.33 -9.57
N HIS A 67 23.89 4.00 -9.94
CA HIS A 67 24.89 3.39 -10.82
C HIS A 67 25.61 2.25 -10.11
N SER A 68 25.90 1.18 -10.86
CA SER A 68 26.66 0.03 -10.39
C SER A 68 27.59 -0.46 -11.50
N GLU A 69 28.52 -1.34 -11.16
CA GLU A 69 29.41 -1.98 -12.16
C GLU A 69 28.62 -2.84 -13.16
N TRP A 70 27.40 -3.23 -12.82
CA TRP A 70 26.55 -4.15 -13.58
C TRP A 70 25.34 -3.46 -14.24
N ASP A 71 25.28 -2.14 -14.22
CA ASP A 71 24.11 -1.38 -14.71
C ASP A 71 23.98 -1.30 -16.24
N GLY A 72 24.87 -1.97 -16.97
CA GLY A 72 24.87 -2.02 -18.42
C GLY A 72 25.42 -0.77 -19.12
N CYS A 73 25.94 0.19 -18.38
CA CYS A 73 26.61 1.36 -18.95
C CYS A 73 28.01 0.97 -19.50
N GLU A 74 28.35 1.46 -20.69
CA GLU A 74 29.64 1.16 -21.29
C GLU A 74 30.84 1.78 -20.55
N SER A 75 30.62 2.86 -19.82
CA SER A 75 31.64 3.54 -19.00
C SER A 75 30.98 4.42 -17.92
N HIS A 76 31.63 4.48 -16.76
CA HIS A 76 31.26 5.40 -15.69
C HIS A 76 32.34 6.48 -15.52
N THR A 77 31.89 7.68 -15.17
CA THR A 77 32.81 8.75 -14.74
C THR A 77 33.22 8.53 -13.28
N GLU A 78 34.39 9.02 -12.92
CA GLU A 78 34.89 8.92 -11.54
C GLU A 78 33.88 9.49 -10.54
N GLY A 79 33.48 8.71 -9.53
CA GLY A 79 32.50 9.08 -8.50
C GLY A 79 31.03 8.88 -8.88
N GLN A 80 30.75 8.27 -10.03
CA GLN A 80 29.38 7.98 -10.47
C GLN A 80 28.81 6.73 -9.78
N ILE A 81 29.66 5.72 -9.54
CA ILE A 81 29.27 4.54 -8.76
C ILE A 81 29.38 4.90 -7.28
N PRO A 82 28.27 4.92 -6.52
CA PRO A 82 28.30 5.26 -5.10
C PRO A 82 28.87 4.12 -4.27
N SER A 83 29.55 4.49 -3.18
CA SER A 83 29.84 3.57 -2.09
C SER A 83 28.58 3.35 -1.23
N GLU A 84 28.54 2.27 -0.43
CA GLU A 84 27.43 2.00 0.51
C GLU A 84 27.16 3.21 1.44
N GLN A 85 28.23 3.87 1.90
CA GLN A 85 28.10 5.06 2.74
C GLN A 85 27.44 6.23 1.99
N GLN A 86 27.74 6.43 0.71
CA GLN A 86 27.12 7.47 -0.11
C GLN A 86 25.64 7.16 -0.39
N ILE A 87 25.29 5.88 -0.60
CA ILE A 87 23.90 5.44 -0.73
C ILE A 87 23.12 5.79 0.54
N GLU A 88 23.70 5.48 1.72
CA GLU A 88 23.08 5.80 3.00
C GLU A 88 22.92 7.32 3.21
N GLU A 89 23.94 8.11 2.89
CA GLU A 89 23.90 9.58 2.96
C GLU A 89 22.78 10.15 2.07
N ILE A 90 22.66 9.66 0.83
CA ILE A 90 21.58 10.06 -0.10
C ILE A 90 20.22 9.68 0.49
N GLY A 91 20.06 8.48 1.04
CA GLY A 91 18.82 8.06 1.71
C GLY A 91 18.43 8.98 2.86
N GLN A 92 19.41 9.41 3.67
CA GLN A 92 19.19 10.36 4.76
C GLN A 92 18.82 11.77 4.25
N GLU A 93 19.36 12.20 3.11
CA GLU A 93 18.99 13.47 2.49
C GLU A 93 17.57 13.44 1.93
N ILE A 94 17.18 12.32 1.29
CA ILE A 94 15.82 12.09 0.83
C ILE A 94 14.83 12.15 2.00
N ALA A 95 15.13 11.44 3.10
CA ALA A 95 14.26 11.38 4.27
C ALA A 95 14.06 12.72 5.01
N LYS A 96 14.96 13.69 4.82
CA LYS A 96 14.84 15.05 5.40
C LYS A 96 13.92 15.98 4.63
N ARG A 97 13.50 15.59 3.43
CA ARG A 97 12.66 16.43 2.57
C ARG A 97 11.22 16.47 3.07
N ALA A 98 10.62 17.64 3.05
CA ALA A 98 9.28 17.85 3.61
C ALA A 98 8.16 17.11 2.86
N GLU A 99 8.36 16.87 1.57
CA GLU A 99 7.43 16.14 0.69
C GLU A 99 7.49 14.63 0.82
N VAL A 100 8.48 14.09 1.55
CA VAL A 100 8.69 12.65 1.74
C VAL A 100 8.06 12.20 3.03
N SER A 101 7.25 11.13 2.97
CA SER A 101 6.63 10.51 4.15
C SER A 101 7.42 9.32 4.68
N ASP A 102 8.01 8.53 3.78
CA ASP A 102 8.81 7.35 4.12
C ASP A 102 9.85 7.06 3.04
N VAL A 103 10.95 6.41 3.42
CA VAL A 103 12.03 6.00 2.52
C VAL A 103 12.45 4.59 2.90
N GLN A 104 12.35 3.66 1.95
CA GLN A 104 12.71 2.26 2.16
C GLN A 104 13.85 1.88 1.24
N PHE A 105 14.95 1.41 1.82
CA PHE A 105 16.04 0.79 1.05
C PHE A 105 15.63 -0.62 0.65
N LYS A 106 15.85 -0.94 -0.63
CA LYS A 106 15.70 -2.30 -1.16
C LYS A 106 16.99 -2.72 -1.84
N SER A 107 17.61 -3.73 -1.28
CA SER A 107 18.78 -4.35 -1.92
C SER A 107 18.37 -5.15 -3.15
N ALA A 108 19.29 -5.33 -4.07
CA ALA A 108 19.12 -6.18 -5.25
C ALA A 108 18.69 -7.62 -4.87
N ASP A 109 19.22 -8.16 -3.78
CA ASP A 109 18.89 -9.51 -3.30
C ASP A 109 17.46 -9.59 -2.76
N GLU A 110 17.04 -8.58 -2.00
CA GLU A 110 15.65 -8.50 -1.48
C GLU A 110 14.64 -8.30 -2.62
N ALA A 111 14.99 -7.47 -3.60
CA ALA A 111 14.20 -7.28 -4.80
C ALA A 111 14.05 -8.60 -5.58
N TRP A 112 15.14 -9.34 -5.80
CA TRP A 112 15.10 -10.64 -6.46
C TRP A 112 14.29 -11.67 -5.68
N ALA A 113 14.47 -11.75 -4.36
CA ALA A 113 13.72 -12.67 -3.52
C ALA A 113 12.20 -12.43 -3.57
N THR A 114 11.78 -11.18 -3.81
CA THR A 114 10.37 -10.81 -3.92
C THR A 114 9.83 -11.02 -5.33
N PHE A 115 10.51 -10.49 -6.35
CA PHE A 115 10.02 -10.49 -7.73
C PHE A 115 10.34 -11.76 -8.52
N GLY A 116 11.46 -12.42 -8.21
CA GLY A 116 11.87 -13.61 -8.94
C GLY A 116 10.82 -14.73 -8.95
N PRO A 117 10.30 -15.15 -7.78
CA PRO A 117 9.26 -16.16 -7.69
C PRO A 117 7.95 -15.76 -8.36
N ASP A 118 7.56 -14.48 -8.26
CA ASP A 118 6.30 -13.99 -8.82
C ASP A 118 6.29 -13.99 -10.35
N TYR A 119 7.43 -13.68 -10.98
CA TYR A 119 7.54 -13.57 -12.45
C TYR A 119 7.95 -14.86 -13.14
N PHE A 120 8.80 -15.66 -12.49
CA PHE A 120 9.40 -16.85 -13.11
C PHE A 120 8.90 -18.15 -12.49
N GLY A 121 8.19 -18.10 -11.35
CA GLY A 121 7.84 -19.26 -10.52
C GLY A 121 8.99 -19.67 -9.59
N GLU A 122 8.63 -20.25 -8.44
CA GLU A 122 9.59 -20.59 -7.38
C GLU A 122 10.71 -21.50 -7.88
N ASP A 123 10.37 -22.59 -8.59
CA ASP A 123 11.35 -23.57 -9.10
C ASP A 123 12.34 -22.96 -10.09
N TYR A 124 11.95 -21.94 -10.84
CA TYR A 124 12.79 -21.31 -11.86
C TYR A 124 13.67 -20.22 -11.23
N ALA A 125 13.16 -19.47 -10.28
CA ALA A 125 13.90 -18.43 -9.57
C ALA A 125 15.08 -19.00 -8.78
N GLU A 126 14.92 -20.19 -8.16
CA GLU A 126 15.98 -20.90 -7.47
C GLU A 126 17.08 -21.46 -8.42
N GLY A 127 16.78 -21.60 -9.70
CA GLY A 127 17.70 -22.12 -10.72
C GLY A 127 18.71 -21.10 -11.27
N PHE A 128 18.58 -19.82 -10.94
CA PHE A 128 19.56 -18.81 -11.37
C PHE A 128 20.85 -18.92 -10.55
N PRO A 129 22.00 -19.11 -11.18
CA PRO A 129 23.28 -19.25 -10.48
C PRO A 129 23.74 -17.93 -9.82
N GLU A 130 23.27 -16.79 -10.30
CA GLU A 130 23.57 -15.45 -9.80
C GLU A 130 22.30 -14.61 -9.84
N ASN A 131 22.19 -13.63 -8.94
CA ASN A 131 21.07 -12.70 -8.90
C ASN A 131 21.07 -11.82 -10.18
N PRO A 132 20.06 -11.93 -11.07
CA PRO A 132 19.97 -11.10 -12.27
C PRO A 132 19.83 -9.61 -12.00
N LEU A 133 19.44 -9.23 -10.77
CA LEU A 133 19.31 -7.83 -10.33
C LEU A 133 20.56 -7.36 -9.56
N ALA A 134 21.67 -8.11 -9.59
CA ALA A 134 22.89 -7.72 -8.88
C ALA A 134 23.29 -6.28 -9.22
N GLY A 135 23.50 -5.44 -8.19
CA GLY A 135 23.82 -4.03 -8.33
C GLY A 135 22.63 -3.09 -8.59
N GLU A 136 21.40 -3.59 -8.63
CA GLU A 136 20.18 -2.79 -8.77
C GLU A 136 19.62 -2.36 -7.38
N ASP A 137 20.50 -1.90 -6.50
CA ASP A 137 20.07 -1.32 -5.23
C ASP A 137 19.23 -0.07 -5.46
N SER A 138 18.21 0.11 -4.65
CA SER A 138 17.23 1.16 -4.85
C SER A 138 16.68 1.72 -3.53
N TYR A 139 16.17 2.95 -3.60
CA TYR A 139 15.26 3.48 -2.59
C TYR A 139 13.86 3.60 -3.17
N GLU A 140 12.89 3.11 -2.42
CA GLU A 140 11.48 3.37 -2.65
C GLU A 140 11.03 4.52 -1.74
N ILE A 141 10.59 5.62 -2.36
CA ILE A 141 10.31 6.88 -1.70
C ILE A 141 8.81 7.12 -1.75
N PHE A 142 8.16 7.24 -0.61
CA PHE A 142 6.75 7.53 -0.48
C PHE A 142 6.54 9.02 -0.22
N LEU A 143 5.64 9.63 -0.97
CA LEU A 143 5.37 11.05 -0.88
C LEU A 143 4.22 11.34 0.09
N SER A 144 4.39 12.37 0.92
CA SER A 144 3.30 12.96 1.71
C SER A 144 2.46 13.95 0.90
N ASP A 145 3.06 14.53 -0.14
CA ASP A 145 2.42 15.47 -1.06
C ASP A 145 2.84 15.17 -2.50
N VAL A 146 1.93 14.55 -3.23
CA VAL A 146 2.15 14.12 -4.61
C VAL A 146 2.37 15.29 -5.57
N SER A 147 1.85 16.48 -5.24
CA SER A 147 2.06 17.68 -6.06
C SER A 147 3.53 18.11 -6.15
N MET A 148 4.35 17.64 -5.24
CA MET A 148 5.80 17.91 -5.19
C MET A 148 6.64 16.83 -5.88
N GLN A 149 6.02 15.81 -6.49
CA GLN A 149 6.71 14.70 -7.16
C GLN A 149 7.70 15.18 -8.20
N ASP A 150 7.30 16.10 -9.08
CA ASP A 150 8.17 16.59 -10.17
C ASP A 150 9.42 17.29 -9.63
N ALA A 151 9.28 18.03 -8.53
CA ALA A 151 10.40 18.71 -7.87
C ALA A 151 11.38 17.68 -7.26
N LEU A 152 10.84 16.63 -6.62
CA LEU A 152 11.65 15.54 -6.08
C LEU A 152 12.38 14.78 -7.19
N VAL A 153 11.66 14.39 -8.25
CA VAL A 153 12.23 13.67 -9.40
C VAL A 153 13.36 14.49 -10.07
N THR A 154 13.14 15.78 -10.30
CA THR A 154 14.15 16.66 -10.88
C THR A 154 15.40 16.73 -9.99
N TRP A 155 15.22 16.83 -8.69
CA TRP A 155 16.34 16.84 -7.75
C TRP A 155 17.08 15.50 -7.73
N LEU A 156 16.38 14.37 -7.66
CA LEU A 156 16.98 13.03 -7.72
C LEU A 156 17.81 12.83 -9.00
N GLN A 157 17.27 13.24 -10.14
CA GLN A 157 17.99 13.17 -11.43
C GLN A 157 19.23 14.08 -11.51
N SER A 158 19.35 15.07 -10.64
CA SER A 158 20.53 15.94 -10.55
C SER A 158 21.69 15.31 -9.78
N ILE A 159 21.44 14.21 -9.05
CA ILE A 159 22.46 13.50 -8.26
C ILE A 159 23.30 12.62 -9.20
N PRO A 160 24.64 12.80 -9.28
CA PRO A 160 25.47 12.05 -10.24
C PRO A 160 25.44 10.53 -10.04
N GLN A 161 25.19 10.05 -8.83
CA GLN A 161 25.13 8.64 -8.47
C GLN A 161 23.81 7.97 -8.86
N VAL A 162 22.78 8.78 -9.18
CA VAL A 162 21.47 8.27 -9.58
C VAL A 162 21.48 7.95 -11.07
N ARG A 163 21.22 6.69 -11.40
CA ARG A 163 21.11 6.20 -12.78
C ARG A 163 19.74 6.45 -13.36
N LYS A 164 18.70 6.10 -12.61
CA LYS A 164 17.33 6.10 -13.09
C LYS A 164 16.35 6.41 -11.96
N VAL A 165 15.33 7.19 -12.28
CA VAL A 165 14.21 7.45 -11.40
C VAL A 165 12.94 6.93 -12.08
N ASN A 166 12.27 5.96 -11.45
CA ASN A 166 10.97 5.44 -11.86
C ASN A 166 9.88 6.10 -11.04
N TYR A 167 8.87 6.63 -11.70
CA TYR A 167 7.71 7.22 -11.06
C TYR A 167 6.49 7.11 -11.97
N SER A 168 5.29 7.07 -11.39
CA SER A 168 4.05 7.18 -12.15
C SER A 168 3.80 8.63 -12.50
N GLU A 169 3.80 8.97 -13.78
CA GLU A 169 3.28 10.27 -14.22
C GLU A 169 1.79 10.32 -13.88
N MET A 170 1.43 11.07 -12.85
CA MET A 170 0.05 11.44 -12.67
C MET A 170 -0.25 12.52 -13.72
N THR A 171 -0.78 12.11 -14.86
CA THR A 171 -1.43 13.04 -15.79
C THR A 171 -2.61 13.67 -15.04
N ALA A 172 -2.39 14.84 -14.50
CA ALA A 172 -3.44 15.74 -14.08
C ALA A 172 -4.20 16.14 -15.37
N ASN A 173 -5.12 15.28 -15.81
CA ASN A 173 -6.11 15.68 -16.79
C ASN A 173 -7.07 16.65 -16.09
N THR A 174 -6.78 17.95 -16.24
CA THR A 174 -7.72 19.05 -16.05
C THR A 174 -8.92 18.93 -16.98
#